data_d7a7927c18c5381c2f89694c60f21c22
#
_entry.id   d7a7927c18c5381c2f89694c60f21c22
#
_cell.length_a   1.000
_cell.length_b   1.000
_cell.length_c   1.000
_cell.angle_alpha   90.00
_cell.angle_beta   90.00
_cell.angle_gamma   90.00
#
_symmetry.space_group_name_H-M   'P 1'
#
loop_
_entity.id
_entity.type
_entity.pdbx_description
1 polymer ?
#
loop_
_entity_poly.entity_id
_entity_poly.type
_entity_poly.pdbx_seq_one_letter_code
_entity_poly.pdbx_strand_id
1 'polypeptide(L)'
;IVCSGIFFALYQLFVMRYTSFKMNRFFLLAGVFMSCVIPAMQIPVWSGNVLFVDTVQSVDVVSATTDQMKEDNIYMLSEIIVSIIYVSGFVLMFSYLFRKFYYTYRIRKHSVLVKSDNYMIAYNNSLTAPFSFMNTIYLPIIDDDRELRQIIVHELSHIKHKHSQERLLLESLKLFCWFNPFVWFLMKKLVEIQEIEADR
;
A
#
# COMPACT_ATOMS: atom_id res chain seq x y z
N ILE A 1 -9.21 -7.95 5.07
CA ILE A 1 -8.81 -7.51 6.41
C ILE A 1 -8.29 -8.69 7.24
N VAL A 2 -9.03 -9.79 7.37
CA VAL A 2 -8.62 -10.94 8.20
C VAL A 2 -7.27 -11.51 7.74
N CYS A 3 -7.11 -11.82 6.45
CA CYS A 3 -5.85 -12.35 5.90
C CYS A 3 -4.65 -11.46 6.17
N SER A 4 -4.80 -10.14 5.99
CA SER A 4 -3.71 -9.19 6.27
C SER A 4 -3.39 -9.08 7.77
N GLY A 5 -4.38 -9.22 8.65
CA GLY A 5 -4.19 -9.31 10.09
C GLY A 5 -3.39 -10.54 10.49
N ILE A 6 -3.68 -11.70 9.91
CA ILE A 6 -2.93 -12.95 10.13
C ILE A 6 -1.48 -12.79 9.67
N PHE A 7 -1.23 -12.25 8.46
CA PHE A 7 0.12 -11.99 7.97
C PHE A 7 0.89 -11.03 8.85
N PHE A 8 0.23 -9.98 9.35
CA PHE A 8 0.85 -9.04 10.28
C PHE A 8 1.22 -9.69 11.62
N ALA A 9 0.32 -10.52 12.18
CA ALA A 9 0.60 -11.27 13.41
C ALA A 9 1.74 -12.27 13.24
N LEU A 10 1.77 -13.02 12.14
CA LEU A 10 2.87 -13.94 11.81
C LEU A 10 4.19 -13.20 11.65
N TYR A 11 4.18 -12.02 11.02
CA TYR A 11 5.36 -11.19 10.92
C TYR A 11 5.90 -10.78 12.29
N GLN A 12 5.05 -10.30 13.19
CA GLN A 12 5.47 -9.86 14.53
C GLN A 12 5.99 -11.01 15.38
N LEU A 13 5.35 -12.19 15.31
CA LEU A 13 5.70 -13.31 16.16
C LEU A 13 6.97 -14.05 15.70
N PHE A 14 7.13 -14.23 14.40
CA PHE A 14 8.16 -15.14 13.87
C PHE A 14 9.26 -14.43 13.08
N VAL A 15 8.91 -13.45 12.24
CA VAL A 15 9.85 -12.89 11.27
C VAL A 15 10.72 -11.78 11.86
N MET A 16 10.11 -10.90 12.66
CA MET A 16 10.78 -9.74 13.23
C MET A 16 12.01 -10.09 14.12
N ARG A 17 11.99 -11.25 14.78
CA ARG A 17 13.02 -11.64 15.75
C ARG A 17 14.20 -12.40 15.16
N TYR A 18 14.01 -13.11 14.05
CA TYR A 18 14.93 -14.18 13.63
C TYR A 18 15.51 -14.03 12.22
N THR A 19 15.09 -13.04 11.43
CA THR A 19 15.39 -13.02 9.99
C THR A 19 16.22 -11.81 9.58
N SER A 20 16.97 -11.97 8.47
CA SER A 20 17.73 -10.89 7.84
C SER A 20 16.80 -9.81 7.27
N PHE A 21 17.29 -8.56 7.11
CA PHE A 21 16.51 -7.44 6.54
C PHE A 21 15.86 -7.77 5.20
N LYS A 22 16.57 -8.46 4.31
CA LYS A 22 16.05 -8.87 3.00
C LYS A 22 14.83 -9.79 3.13
N MET A 23 14.89 -10.76 4.04
CA MET A 23 13.78 -11.68 4.30
C MET A 23 12.59 -10.97 4.94
N ASN A 24 12.86 -10.05 5.89
CA ASN A 24 11.81 -9.25 6.52
C ASN A 24 11.04 -8.41 5.47
N ARG A 25 11.76 -7.72 4.59
CA ARG A 25 11.16 -6.92 3.51
C ARG A 25 10.37 -7.79 2.55
N PHE A 26 10.94 -8.92 2.11
CA PHE A 26 10.23 -9.86 1.22
C PHE A 26 8.94 -10.39 1.84
N PHE A 27 8.97 -10.77 3.12
CA PHE A 27 7.78 -11.27 3.82
C PHE A 27 6.68 -10.20 3.93
N LEU A 28 7.05 -8.95 4.23
CA LEU A 28 6.10 -7.83 4.30
C LEU A 28 5.46 -7.56 2.94
N LEU A 29 6.25 -7.51 1.87
CA LEU A 29 5.75 -7.31 0.51
C LEU A 29 4.84 -8.46 0.06
N ALA A 30 5.26 -9.71 0.29
CA ALA A 30 4.47 -10.90 -0.01
C ALA A 30 3.15 -10.93 0.79
N GLY A 31 3.18 -10.56 2.07
CA GLY A 31 1.99 -10.50 2.93
C GLY A 31 0.95 -9.51 2.45
N VAL A 32 1.37 -8.31 2.02
CA VAL A 32 0.45 -7.33 1.42
C VAL A 32 -0.11 -7.84 0.10
N PHE A 33 0.75 -8.37 -0.77
CA PHE A 33 0.33 -8.91 -2.06
C PHE A 33 -0.68 -10.06 -1.89
N MET A 34 -0.37 -11.04 -1.04
CA MET A 34 -1.28 -12.17 -0.76
C MET A 34 -2.60 -11.71 -0.14
N SER A 35 -2.58 -10.67 0.72
CA SER A 35 -3.81 -10.13 1.30
C SER A 35 -4.75 -9.46 0.28
N CYS A 36 -4.21 -9.05 -0.88
CA CYS A 36 -5.00 -8.54 -2.01
C CYS A 36 -5.47 -9.69 -2.93
N VAL A 37 -4.62 -10.69 -3.19
CA VAL A 37 -4.89 -11.79 -4.13
C VAL A 37 -5.88 -12.79 -3.55
N ILE A 38 -5.73 -13.20 -2.28
CA ILE A 38 -6.59 -14.23 -1.66
C ILE A 38 -8.09 -13.88 -1.74
N PRO A 39 -8.53 -12.65 -1.43
CA PRO A 39 -9.95 -12.30 -1.57
C PRO A 39 -10.44 -12.24 -3.02
N ALA A 40 -9.53 -12.02 -3.98
CA ALA A 40 -9.87 -12.00 -5.41
C ALA A 40 -10.02 -13.43 -6.00
N MET A 41 -9.45 -14.42 -5.34
CA MET A 41 -9.67 -15.83 -5.70
C MET A 41 -11.03 -16.24 -5.16
N GLN A 42 -11.99 -16.47 -6.06
CA GLN A 42 -13.27 -17.09 -5.71
C GLN A 42 -13.01 -18.54 -5.31
N ILE A 43 -12.76 -18.78 -4.03
CA ILE A 43 -12.67 -20.15 -3.49
C ILE A 43 -14.11 -20.67 -3.46
N PRO A 44 -14.47 -21.69 -4.26
CA PRO A 44 -15.78 -22.30 -4.18
C PRO A 44 -15.89 -22.94 -2.78
N VAL A 45 -16.54 -22.24 -1.88
CA VAL A 45 -16.93 -22.86 -0.62
C VAL A 45 -17.98 -23.89 -0.99
N TRP A 46 -17.69 -25.17 -0.74
CA TRP A 46 -18.68 -26.23 -0.88
C TRP A 46 -19.85 -25.90 0.07
N SER A 47 -20.84 -25.21 -0.47
CA SER A 47 -22.14 -25.09 0.12
C SER A 47 -22.78 -26.47 0.01
N GLY A 48 -22.67 -27.26 1.06
CA GLY A 48 -23.47 -28.49 1.17
C GLY A 48 -24.92 -28.08 1.02
N ASN A 49 -25.56 -28.53 -0.07
CA ASN A 49 -26.99 -28.35 -0.25
C ASN A 49 -27.69 -29.02 0.92
N VAL A 50 -28.02 -28.24 1.93
CA VAL A 50 -29.06 -28.64 2.89
C VAL A 50 -30.35 -28.58 2.10
N LEU A 51 -30.79 -29.75 1.61
CA LEU A 51 -32.11 -29.91 1.04
C LEU A 51 -33.12 -29.62 2.16
N PHE A 52 -33.49 -28.33 2.28
CA PHE A 52 -34.75 -28.02 2.93
C PHE A 52 -35.85 -28.53 2.00
N VAL A 53 -36.49 -29.61 2.43
CA VAL A 53 -37.75 -30.07 1.84
C VAL A 53 -38.75 -28.97 2.15
N ASP A 54 -39.01 -28.10 1.20
CA ASP A 54 -40.12 -27.15 1.24
C ASP A 54 -41.41 -27.95 1.20
N THR A 55 -41.99 -28.14 2.41
CA THR A 55 -43.37 -28.59 2.54
C THR A 55 -44.23 -27.41 2.04
N VAL A 56 -44.79 -27.61 0.88
CA VAL A 56 -45.73 -26.73 0.17
C VAL A 56 -46.81 -26.23 1.13
N GLN A 57 -46.81 -24.93 1.43
CA GLN A 57 -47.99 -24.23 1.88
C GLN A 57 -48.29 -23.11 0.86
N SER A 58 -49.24 -23.43 -0.01
CA SER A 58 -49.94 -22.50 -0.87
C SER A 58 -50.84 -21.62 -0.04
N VAL A 59 -50.43 -20.43 0.33
CA VAL A 59 -51.28 -19.23 0.56
C VAL A 59 -50.35 -18.03 0.73
N ASP A 60 -50.66 -16.91 0.05
CA ASP A 60 -50.06 -15.59 0.09
C ASP A 60 -48.95 -15.23 -0.95
N VAL A 61 -49.29 -15.46 -2.22
CA VAL A 61 -48.40 -15.06 -3.34
C VAL A 61 -48.39 -13.51 -3.56
N VAL A 62 -49.41 -12.78 -3.06
CA VAL A 62 -49.49 -11.33 -3.34
C VAL A 62 -48.75 -10.49 -2.30
N SER A 63 -48.63 -10.94 -1.05
CA SER A 63 -47.82 -10.22 -0.05
C SER A 63 -46.33 -10.47 -0.18
N ALA A 64 -45.92 -11.66 -0.60
CA ALA A 64 -44.53 -12.06 -0.75
C ALA A 64 -43.82 -11.27 -1.88
N THR A 65 -44.53 -10.94 -2.96
CA THR A 65 -43.93 -10.19 -4.08
C THR A 65 -43.61 -8.75 -3.75
N THR A 66 -44.39 -8.10 -2.87
CA THR A 66 -44.17 -6.71 -2.49
C THR A 66 -43.01 -6.58 -1.50
N ASP A 67 -42.86 -7.54 -0.59
CA ASP A 67 -41.76 -7.57 0.37
C ASP A 67 -40.42 -7.96 -0.30
N GLN A 68 -40.42 -8.89 -1.23
CA GLN A 68 -39.23 -9.23 -2.05
C GLN A 68 -38.78 -8.04 -2.89
N MET A 69 -39.67 -7.34 -3.56
CA MET A 69 -39.29 -6.15 -4.36
C MET A 69 -38.75 -5.01 -3.48
N LYS A 70 -39.15 -4.93 -2.22
CA LYS A 70 -38.65 -3.95 -1.26
C LYS A 70 -37.28 -4.34 -0.72
N GLU A 71 -37.05 -5.61 -0.45
CA GLU A 71 -35.74 -6.14 -0.08
C GLU A 71 -34.72 -5.99 -1.21
N ASP A 72 -35.06 -6.37 -2.44
CA ASP A 72 -34.19 -6.24 -3.61
C ASP A 72 -33.75 -4.77 -3.85
N ASN A 73 -34.65 -3.82 -3.66
CA ASN A 73 -34.34 -2.40 -3.78
C ASN A 73 -33.38 -1.91 -2.66
N ILE A 74 -33.51 -2.44 -1.45
CA ILE A 74 -32.62 -2.11 -0.31
C ILE A 74 -31.24 -2.68 -0.55
N TYR A 75 -31.12 -3.91 -1.03
CA TYR A 75 -29.83 -4.54 -1.38
C TYR A 75 -29.14 -3.78 -2.51
N MET A 76 -29.86 -3.46 -3.58
CA MET A 76 -29.32 -2.66 -4.71
C MET A 76 -28.81 -1.29 -4.24
N LEU A 77 -29.57 -0.61 -3.38
CA LEU A 77 -29.17 0.69 -2.84
C LEU A 77 -27.90 0.58 -1.97
N SER A 78 -27.81 -0.46 -1.15
CA SER A 78 -26.64 -0.70 -0.30
C SER A 78 -25.39 -0.96 -1.13
N GLU A 79 -25.46 -1.72 -2.21
CA GLU A 79 -24.34 -2.01 -3.11
C GLU A 79 -23.86 -0.73 -3.81
N ILE A 80 -24.78 0.14 -4.25
CA ILE A 80 -24.46 1.42 -4.86
C ILE A 80 -23.71 2.31 -3.84
N ILE A 81 -24.21 2.42 -2.62
CA ILE A 81 -23.58 3.23 -1.57
C ILE A 81 -22.18 2.74 -1.27
N VAL A 82 -21.98 1.43 -1.07
CA VAL A 82 -20.67 0.83 -0.82
C VAL A 82 -19.71 1.09 -1.98
N SER A 83 -20.21 0.95 -3.21
CA SER A 83 -19.40 1.22 -4.42
C SER A 83 -18.98 2.69 -4.51
N ILE A 84 -19.87 3.63 -4.19
CA ILE A 84 -19.55 5.06 -4.17
C ILE A 84 -18.47 5.35 -3.10
N ILE A 85 -18.61 4.79 -1.90
CA ILE A 85 -17.63 4.96 -0.81
C ILE A 85 -16.27 4.40 -1.26
N TYR A 86 -16.24 3.20 -1.86
CA TYR A 86 -15.00 2.59 -2.33
C TYR A 86 -14.32 3.43 -3.42
N VAL A 87 -15.07 3.86 -4.43
CA VAL A 87 -14.54 4.68 -5.53
C VAL A 87 -14.06 6.04 -5.03
N SER A 88 -14.79 6.68 -4.13
CA SER A 88 -14.38 7.97 -3.55
C SER A 88 -13.07 7.85 -2.79
N GLY A 89 -12.90 6.82 -1.96
CA GLY A 89 -11.65 6.55 -1.26
C GLY A 89 -10.49 6.23 -2.19
N PHE A 90 -10.74 5.47 -3.26
CA PHE A 90 -9.74 5.21 -4.30
C PHE A 90 -9.28 6.50 -4.98
N VAL A 91 -10.22 7.37 -5.39
CA VAL A 91 -9.91 8.65 -6.03
C VAL A 91 -9.10 9.56 -5.10
N LEU A 92 -9.44 9.61 -3.82
CA LEU A 92 -8.69 10.39 -2.83
C LEU A 92 -7.25 9.87 -2.68
N MET A 93 -7.07 8.55 -2.57
CA MET A 93 -5.74 7.94 -2.46
C MET A 93 -4.92 8.12 -3.74
N PHE A 94 -5.55 7.96 -4.91
CA PHE A 94 -4.91 8.22 -6.19
C PHE A 94 -4.45 9.68 -6.32
N SER A 95 -5.30 10.63 -5.97
CA SER A 95 -4.97 12.06 -5.98
C SER A 95 -3.81 12.39 -5.04
N TYR A 96 -3.77 11.75 -3.86
CA TYR A 96 -2.67 11.89 -2.92
C TYR A 96 -1.34 11.36 -3.50
N LEU A 97 -1.36 10.16 -4.10
CA LEU A 97 -0.18 9.57 -4.74
C LEU A 97 0.27 10.42 -5.94
N PHE A 98 -0.66 10.86 -6.77
CA PHE A 98 -0.36 11.73 -7.91
C PHE A 98 0.29 13.05 -7.47
N ARG A 99 -0.20 13.67 -6.39
CA ARG A 99 0.42 14.87 -5.80
C ARG A 99 1.86 14.64 -5.39
N LYS A 100 2.18 13.48 -4.78
CA LYS A 100 3.57 13.14 -4.41
C LYS A 100 4.47 13.06 -5.64
N PHE A 101 4.02 12.38 -6.70
CA PHE A 101 4.76 12.30 -7.96
C PHE A 101 4.94 13.66 -8.62
N TYR A 102 3.89 14.44 -8.69
CA TYR A 102 3.93 15.78 -9.25
C TYR A 102 4.89 16.70 -8.49
N TYR A 103 4.89 16.63 -7.16
CA TYR A 103 5.81 17.35 -6.31
C TYR A 103 7.27 16.96 -6.58
N THR A 104 7.58 15.67 -6.62
CA THR A 104 8.94 15.18 -6.93
C THR A 104 9.37 15.59 -8.34
N TYR A 105 8.47 15.50 -9.33
CA TYR A 105 8.73 15.97 -10.69
C TYR A 105 9.01 17.48 -10.73
N ARG A 106 8.23 18.27 -10.01
CA ARG A 106 8.43 19.73 -9.91
C ARG A 106 9.78 20.09 -9.28
N ILE A 107 10.14 19.43 -8.19
CA ILE A 107 11.45 19.61 -7.55
C ILE A 107 12.56 19.30 -8.56
N ARG A 108 12.49 18.15 -9.21
CA ARG A 108 13.50 17.75 -10.20
C ARG A 108 13.69 18.79 -11.30
N LYS A 109 12.61 19.36 -11.79
CA LYS A 109 12.65 20.39 -12.86
C LYS A 109 13.35 21.67 -12.42
N HIS A 110 13.30 22.02 -11.13
CA HIS A 110 13.87 23.25 -10.56
C HIS A 110 15.18 22.99 -9.80
N SER A 111 15.78 21.82 -9.96
CA SER A 111 17.04 21.44 -9.29
C SER A 111 18.21 21.50 -10.27
N VAL A 112 19.38 21.84 -9.75
CA VAL A 112 20.64 21.69 -10.47
C VAL A 112 21.04 20.22 -10.41
N LEU A 113 21.09 19.56 -11.58
CA LEU A 113 21.39 18.14 -11.69
C LEU A 113 22.89 17.93 -11.91
N VAL A 114 23.51 17.16 -11.04
CA VAL A 114 24.89 16.71 -11.15
C VAL A 114 24.87 15.19 -11.35
N LYS A 115 25.47 14.72 -12.44
CA LYS A 115 25.56 13.30 -12.74
C LYS A 115 26.79 12.70 -12.07
N SER A 116 26.58 11.64 -11.28
CA SER A 116 27.63 10.73 -10.81
C SER A 116 27.56 9.42 -11.61
N ASP A 117 28.48 8.48 -11.41
CA ASP A 117 28.59 7.27 -12.23
C ASP A 117 27.28 6.47 -12.33
N ASN A 118 26.65 6.17 -11.18
CA ASN A 118 25.48 5.31 -11.12
C ASN A 118 24.22 5.99 -10.56
N TYR A 119 24.27 7.27 -10.20
CA TYR A 119 23.15 8.01 -9.63
C TYR A 119 23.22 9.49 -10.02
N MET A 120 22.16 10.22 -9.76
CA MET A 120 22.09 11.66 -9.98
C MET A 120 21.91 12.37 -8.64
N ILE A 121 22.53 13.55 -8.51
CA ILE A 121 22.30 14.45 -7.39
C ILE A 121 21.54 15.67 -7.90
N ALA A 122 20.48 16.01 -7.24
CA ALA A 122 19.64 17.17 -7.54
C ALA A 122 19.70 18.16 -6.36
N TYR A 123 20.40 19.27 -6.54
CA TYR A 123 20.48 20.33 -5.54
C TYR A 123 19.32 21.31 -5.69
N ASN A 124 18.63 21.58 -4.59
CA ASN A 124 17.49 22.51 -4.58
C ASN A 124 17.36 23.23 -3.25
N ASN A 125 17.38 24.57 -3.28
CA ASN A 125 17.25 25.42 -2.09
C ASN A 125 15.89 25.35 -1.39
N SER A 126 14.85 24.88 -2.07
CA SER A 126 13.51 24.78 -1.50
C SER A 126 13.33 23.53 -0.64
N LEU A 127 14.35 22.66 -0.60
CA LEU A 127 14.30 21.44 0.20
C LEU A 127 14.73 21.74 1.64
N THR A 128 13.97 21.22 2.59
CA THR A 128 14.27 21.30 4.03
C THR A 128 14.96 20.03 4.54
N ALA A 129 14.83 18.91 3.81
CA ALA A 129 15.42 17.63 4.17
C ALA A 129 15.88 16.89 2.92
N PRO A 130 16.97 16.13 3.02
CA PRO A 130 17.40 15.24 1.93
C PRO A 130 16.42 14.07 1.75
N PHE A 131 16.35 13.54 0.56
CA PHE A 131 15.65 12.28 0.26
C PHE A 131 16.14 11.69 -1.06
N SER A 132 15.97 10.39 -1.23
CA SER A 132 16.23 9.69 -2.49
C SER A 132 14.94 9.19 -3.14
N PHE A 133 14.85 9.31 -4.45
CA PHE A 133 13.79 8.73 -5.24
C PHE A 133 14.33 8.09 -6.51
N MET A 134 14.02 6.82 -6.72
CA MET A 134 14.57 5.98 -7.79
C MET A 134 16.10 6.03 -7.81
N ASN A 135 16.69 6.68 -8.82
CA ASN A 135 18.13 6.79 -9.00
C ASN A 135 18.66 8.23 -8.80
N THR A 136 17.91 9.05 -8.05
CA THR A 136 18.26 10.45 -7.82
C THR A 136 18.22 10.78 -6.33
N ILE A 137 19.27 11.39 -5.83
CA ILE A 137 19.36 11.96 -4.48
C ILE A 137 18.99 13.44 -4.56
N TYR A 138 18.06 13.88 -3.78
CA TYR A 138 17.64 15.28 -3.69
C TYR A 138 18.19 15.89 -2.41
N LEU A 139 18.98 16.95 -2.56
CA LEU A 139 19.71 17.58 -1.46
C LEU A 139 19.36 19.07 -1.35
N PRO A 140 19.19 19.61 -0.13
CA PRO A 140 19.32 21.03 0.10
C PRO A 140 20.77 21.46 -0.12
N ILE A 141 21.04 22.76 -0.16
CA ILE A 141 22.42 23.25 -0.16
C ILE A 141 22.94 23.12 1.29
N ILE A 142 24.03 22.38 1.44
CA ILE A 142 24.70 22.10 2.72
C ILE A 142 26.14 22.56 2.58
N ASP A 143 26.60 23.39 3.50
CA ASP A 143 27.95 23.97 3.48
C ASP A 143 29.00 23.05 4.14
N ASP A 144 28.57 22.13 5.02
CA ASP A 144 29.47 21.18 5.69
C ASP A 144 29.73 19.93 4.83
N ASP A 145 30.94 19.78 4.36
CA ASP A 145 31.38 18.63 3.57
C ASP A 145 31.30 17.29 4.30
N ARG A 146 31.37 17.26 5.63
CA ARG A 146 31.25 16.01 6.40
C ARG A 146 29.82 15.57 6.48
N GLU A 147 28.93 16.49 6.80
CA GLU A 147 27.49 16.25 6.87
C GLU A 147 26.99 15.81 5.48
N LEU A 148 27.38 16.52 4.43
CA LEU A 148 27.01 16.19 3.04
C LEU A 148 27.41 14.76 2.66
N ARG A 149 28.63 14.33 3.02
CA ARG A 149 29.08 12.95 2.72
C ARG A 149 28.27 11.89 3.45
N GLN A 150 27.97 12.11 4.74
CA GLN A 150 27.17 11.16 5.52
C GLN A 150 25.78 11.02 4.92
N ILE A 151 25.14 12.11 4.57
CA ILE A 151 23.82 12.12 3.93
C ILE A 151 23.86 11.40 2.58
N ILE A 152 24.84 11.66 1.74
CA ILE A 152 24.97 10.98 0.45
C ILE A 152 25.13 9.47 0.64
N VAL A 153 25.92 9.01 1.60
CA VAL A 153 26.12 7.58 1.87
C VAL A 153 24.80 6.93 2.32
N HIS A 154 24.05 7.58 3.22
CA HIS A 154 22.75 7.12 3.67
C HIS A 154 21.75 7.02 2.50
N GLU A 155 21.59 8.09 1.71
CA GLU A 155 20.67 8.11 0.57
C GLU A 155 21.08 7.14 -0.56
N LEU A 156 22.39 6.93 -0.73
CA LEU A 156 22.91 5.94 -1.68
C LEU A 156 22.54 4.51 -1.27
N SER A 157 22.49 4.23 0.04
CA SER A 157 21.99 2.95 0.55
C SER A 157 20.55 2.69 0.12
N HIS A 158 19.66 3.69 0.19
CA HIS A 158 18.28 3.57 -0.29
C HIS A 158 18.21 3.27 -1.80
N ILE A 159 19.07 3.90 -2.61
CA ILE A 159 19.14 3.62 -4.04
C ILE A 159 19.63 2.20 -4.30
N LYS A 160 20.73 1.80 -3.66
CA LYS A 160 21.34 0.48 -3.82
C LYS A 160 20.39 -0.67 -3.46
N HIS A 161 19.61 -0.50 -2.40
CA HIS A 161 18.65 -1.50 -1.94
C HIS A 161 17.26 -1.37 -2.59
N LYS A 162 17.09 -0.40 -3.52
CA LYS A 162 15.85 -0.16 -4.27
C LYS A 162 14.63 0.16 -3.39
N HIS A 163 14.84 0.80 -2.23
CA HIS A 163 13.79 1.12 -1.26
C HIS A 163 12.65 1.94 -1.87
N SER A 164 12.96 2.87 -2.79
CA SER A 164 11.94 3.66 -3.49
C SER A 164 10.99 2.80 -4.32
N GLN A 165 11.49 1.72 -4.93
CA GLN A 165 10.65 0.82 -5.74
C GLN A 165 9.72 0.00 -4.86
N GLU A 166 10.21 -0.50 -3.72
CA GLU A 166 9.38 -1.23 -2.74
C GLU A 166 8.30 -0.33 -2.14
N ARG A 167 8.65 0.91 -1.75
CA ARG A 167 7.68 1.91 -1.26
C ARG A 167 6.61 2.22 -2.31
N LEU A 168 7.02 2.38 -3.58
CA LEU A 168 6.10 2.65 -4.67
C LEU A 168 5.13 1.48 -4.91
N LEU A 169 5.63 0.24 -4.88
CA LEU A 169 4.81 -0.95 -5.01
C LEU A 169 3.75 -1.00 -3.89
N LEU A 170 4.14 -0.78 -2.64
CA LEU A 170 3.19 -0.78 -1.52
C LEU A 170 2.19 0.39 -1.58
N GLU A 171 2.62 1.57 -1.99
CA GLU A 171 1.71 2.71 -2.21
C GLU A 171 0.68 2.39 -3.30
N SER A 172 1.10 1.70 -4.35
CA SER A 172 0.17 1.26 -5.41
C SER A 172 -0.83 0.21 -4.91
N LEU A 173 -0.38 -0.77 -4.12
CA LEU A 173 -1.27 -1.77 -3.51
C LEU A 173 -2.24 -1.13 -2.51
N LYS A 174 -1.79 -0.11 -1.78
CA LYS A 174 -2.62 0.65 -0.85
C LYS A 174 -3.78 1.38 -1.55
N LEU A 175 -3.66 1.75 -2.82
CA LEU A 175 -4.78 2.33 -3.58
C LEU A 175 -6.01 1.41 -3.61
N PHE A 176 -5.78 0.11 -3.75
CA PHE A 176 -6.85 -0.89 -3.81
C PHE A 176 -7.34 -1.32 -2.43
N CYS A 177 -6.44 -1.32 -1.44
CA CYS A 177 -6.72 -1.78 -0.08
C CYS A 177 -6.71 -0.63 0.94
N TRP A 178 -7.10 0.58 0.53
CA TRP A 178 -7.02 1.79 1.36
C TRP A 178 -7.81 1.69 2.68
N PHE A 179 -8.89 0.94 2.68
CA PHE A 179 -9.75 0.67 3.84
C PHE A 179 -9.16 -0.34 4.84
N ASN A 180 -8.03 -0.97 4.50
CA ASN A 180 -7.44 -2.02 5.31
C ASN A 180 -6.32 -1.46 6.21
N PRO A 181 -6.51 -1.37 7.54
CA PRO A 181 -5.52 -0.78 8.44
C PRO A 181 -4.21 -1.58 8.52
N PHE A 182 -4.25 -2.90 8.31
CA PHE A 182 -3.05 -3.73 8.38
C PHE A 182 -2.06 -3.43 7.24
N VAL A 183 -2.53 -3.02 6.08
CA VAL A 183 -1.66 -2.58 4.97
C VAL A 183 -0.86 -1.34 5.37
N TRP A 184 -1.46 -0.43 6.13
CA TRP A 184 -0.79 0.76 6.66
C TRP A 184 0.26 0.41 7.71
N PHE A 185 -0.04 -0.55 8.60
CA PHE A 185 0.94 -1.03 9.60
C PHE A 185 2.13 -1.75 8.95
N LEU A 186 1.88 -2.61 7.96
CA LEU A 186 2.93 -3.30 7.20
C LEU A 186 3.83 -2.30 6.47
N MET A 187 3.24 -1.26 5.89
CA MET A 187 4.00 -0.20 5.23
C MET A 187 4.88 0.59 6.20
N LYS A 188 4.38 0.93 7.40
CA LYS A 188 5.18 1.59 8.44
C LYS A 188 6.37 0.71 8.86
N LYS A 189 6.15 -0.59 9.03
CA LYS A 189 7.21 -1.54 9.38
C LYS A 189 8.24 -1.70 8.26
N LEU A 190 7.84 -1.68 7.00
CA LEU A 190 8.78 -1.70 5.89
C LEU A 190 9.69 -0.47 5.92
N VAL A 191 9.12 0.72 6.09
CA VAL A 191 9.90 1.96 6.17
C VAL A 191 10.90 1.90 7.32
N GLU A 192 10.48 1.46 8.51
CA GLU A 192 11.36 1.31 9.68
C GLU A 192 12.55 0.37 9.40
N ILE A 193 12.32 -0.76 8.74
CA ILE A 193 13.38 -1.70 8.36
C ILE A 193 14.34 -1.08 7.35
N GLN A 194 13.82 -0.32 6.37
CA GLN A 194 14.62 0.36 5.36
C GLN A 194 15.53 1.44 5.96
N GLU A 195 15.05 2.18 6.97
CA GLU A 195 15.87 3.16 7.69
C GLU A 195 16.99 2.47 8.48
N ILE A 196 16.67 1.40 9.23
CA ILE A 196 17.70 0.64 9.97
C ILE A 196 18.75 0.01 9.04
N GLU A 197 18.35 -0.39 7.82
CA GLU A 197 19.28 -0.94 6.81
C GLU A 197 20.14 0.15 6.18
N ALA A 198 19.63 1.37 6.04
CA ALA A 198 20.37 2.49 5.47
C ALA A 198 21.40 3.08 6.44
N ASP A 199 21.13 3.00 7.74
CA ASP A 199 22.02 3.51 8.81
C ASP A 199 23.23 2.55 9.12
N ARG A 200 23.29 1.38 8.50
CA ARG A 200 24.39 0.41 8.67
C ARG A 200 25.50 0.58 7.65
#